data_023dd109029f1b69fff55cb2805ff4a5
#
_entry.id   023dd109029f1b69fff55cb2805ff4a5
#
_cell.length_a   1.000
_cell.length_b   1.000
_cell.length_c   1.000
_cell.angle_alpha   90.00
_cell.angle_beta   90.00
_cell.angle_gamma   90.00
#
_symmetry.space_group_name_H-M   'P 1'
#
loop_
_entity.id
_entity.type
_entity.pdbx_description
1 polymer ?
#
loop_
_entity_poly.entity_id
_entity_poly.type
_entity_poly.pdbx_seq_one_letter_code
_entity_poly.pdbx_strand_id
1 'polypeptide(L)'
;METVRVLDRPEDFKKYGIKQEGLEAWEDGRRDSSDSGHGEIWYFDCSFEDGSTLVLGFRPKSLDHLMQPEDNPNVAINYTNKDGATFFDYRMCSIEESGFSKKSAI
;
A
#
# COMPACT_ATOMS: atom_id res chain seq x y z
N MET A 1 -32.41 -5.27 -3.54
CA MET A 1 -31.03 -5.80 -3.35
C MET A 1 -30.12 -5.17 -4.41
N GLU A 2 -29.04 -4.55 -3.97
CA GLU A 2 -28.05 -4.02 -4.89
C GLU A 2 -27.22 -5.15 -5.50
N THR A 3 -26.97 -5.06 -6.80
CA THR A 3 -26.16 -6.03 -7.51
C THR A 3 -24.71 -5.52 -7.56
N VAL A 4 -23.79 -6.34 -7.10
CA VAL A 4 -22.36 -6.04 -7.22
C VAL A 4 -21.92 -6.28 -8.66
N ARG A 5 -21.15 -5.34 -9.22
CA ARG A 5 -20.59 -5.47 -10.57
C ARG A 5 -19.16 -4.95 -10.62
N VAL A 6 -18.45 -5.36 -11.66
CA VAL A 6 -17.12 -4.81 -11.96
C VAL A 6 -17.27 -3.39 -12.51
N LEU A 7 -16.41 -2.49 -12.09
CA LEU A 7 -16.41 -1.09 -12.53
C LEU A 7 -15.54 -0.96 -13.81
N ASP A 8 -16.09 -1.37 -14.94
CA ASP A 8 -15.38 -1.46 -16.22
C ASP A 8 -16.04 -0.68 -17.36
N ARG A 9 -17.06 0.11 -17.07
CA ARG A 9 -17.79 0.89 -18.06
C ARG A 9 -17.21 2.31 -18.19
N PRO A 10 -17.39 2.98 -19.35
CA PRO A 10 -16.88 4.33 -19.54
C PRO A 10 -17.34 5.32 -18.46
N GLU A 11 -18.58 5.22 -18.00
CA GLU A 11 -19.12 6.07 -16.93
C GLU A 11 -18.43 5.85 -15.59
N ASP A 12 -17.92 4.65 -15.34
CA ASP A 12 -17.17 4.35 -14.10
C ASP A 12 -15.82 5.05 -14.08
N PHE A 13 -15.09 4.97 -15.18
CA PHE A 13 -13.81 5.65 -15.32
C PHE A 13 -13.96 7.16 -15.18
N LYS A 14 -14.98 7.72 -15.80
CA LYS A 14 -15.31 9.15 -15.70
C LYS A 14 -15.66 9.54 -14.26
N LYS A 15 -16.46 8.74 -13.57
CA LYS A 15 -16.87 9.00 -12.19
C LYS A 15 -15.69 9.08 -11.24
N TYR A 16 -14.70 8.20 -11.40
CA TYR A 16 -13.53 8.14 -10.53
C TYR A 16 -12.33 8.92 -11.06
N GLY A 17 -12.45 9.57 -12.20
CA GLY A 17 -11.36 10.38 -12.78
C GLY A 17 -10.17 9.56 -13.25
N ILE A 18 -10.39 8.29 -13.61
CA ILE A 18 -9.34 7.37 -14.05
C ILE A 18 -9.41 7.18 -15.55
N LYS A 19 -8.26 6.98 -16.19
CA LYS A 19 -8.20 6.62 -17.61
C LYS A 19 -8.52 5.14 -17.78
N GLN A 20 -9.20 4.80 -18.88
CA GLN A 20 -9.51 3.43 -19.21
C GLN A 20 -8.23 2.62 -19.52
N GLU A 21 -7.23 3.26 -20.10
CA GLU A 21 -5.95 2.66 -20.41
C GLU A 21 -4.81 3.46 -19.79
N GLY A 22 -3.82 2.73 -19.27
CA GLY A 22 -2.66 3.32 -18.61
C GLY A 22 -2.92 3.76 -17.19
N LEU A 23 -1.85 4.11 -16.49
CA LEU A 23 -1.87 4.56 -15.10
C LEU A 23 -1.27 5.96 -15.01
N GLU A 24 -1.81 6.76 -14.12
CA GLU A 24 -1.26 8.07 -13.79
C GLU A 24 -0.53 8.01 -12.44
N ALA A 25 0.47 8.87 -12.25
CA ALA A 25 1.31 8.84 -11.06
C ALA A 25 0.51 8.98 -9.75
N TRP A 26 -0.59 9.74 -9.77
CA TRP A 26 -1.42 9.92 -8.58
C TRP A 26 -2.14 8.65 -8.12
N GLU A 27 -2.30 7.66 -9.02
CA GLU A 27 -2.95 6.39 -8.68
C GLU A 27 -2.10 5.54 -7.73
N ASP A 28 -0.79 5.74 -7.72
CA ASP A 28 0.13 5.11 -6.77
C ASP A 28 0.36 5.97 -5.52
N GLY A 29 -0.19 7.17 -5.49
CA GLY A 29 -0.02 8.09 -4.39
C GLY A 29 -0.98 7.87 -3.24
N ARG A 30 -0.73 8.58 -2.16
CA ARG A 30 -1.59 8.55 -0.97
C ARG A 30 -2.95 9.16 -1.31
N ARG A 31 -4.02 8.41 -1.03
CA ARG A 31 -5.41 8.83 -1.23
C ARG A 31 -6.09 9.21 0.06
N ASP A 32 -5.58 8.66 1.13
CA ASP A 32 -6.15 8.78 2.45
C ASP A 32 -5.45 9.88 3.25
N SER A 33 -6.00 10.19 4.40
CA SER A 33 -5.44 11.16 5.33
C SER A 33 -4.90 10.45 6.57
N SER A 34 -4.23 11.20 7.44
CA SER A 34 -3.81 10.69 8.74
C SER A 34 -4.93 10.67 9.78
N ASP A 35 -6.17 11.00 9.39
CA ASP A 35 -7.31 11.02 10.31
C ASP A 35 -7.55 9.67 10.99
N SER A 36 -8.17 9.74 12.16
CA SER A 36 -8.51 8.55 12.94
C SER A 36 -9.33 7.54 12.14
N GLY A 37 -8.95 6.27 12.20
CA GLY A 37 -9.64 5.18 11.53
C GLY A 37 -9.23 4.97 10.08
N HIS A 38 -8.36 5.81 9.54
CA HIS A 38 -7.87 5.69 8.15
C HIS A 38 -6.55 4.95 8.10
N GLY A 39 -6.43 4.04 7.15
CA GLY A 39 -5.21 3.29 6.91
C GLY A 39 -5.00 3.00 5.44
N GLU A 40 -3.74 2.90 5.06
CA GLU A 40 -3.33 2.65 3.69
C GLU A 40 -2.04 1.84 3.71
N ILE A 41 -1.80 1.07 2.66
CA ILE A 41 -0.57 0.31 2.52
C ILE A 41 -0.09 0.36 1.07
N TRP A 42 1.22 0.51 0.89
CA TRP A 42 1.90 0.20 -0.36
C TRP A 42 2.51 -1.18 -0.20
N TYR A 43 2.09 -2.09 -1.04
CA TYR A 43 2.43 -3.50 -0.96
C TYR A 43 3.19 -3.91 -2.21
N PHE A 44 4.29 -4.60 -2.01
CA PHE A 44 5.11 -5.14 -3.09
C PHE A 44 5.42 -6.60 -2.78
N ASP A 45 5.31 -7.44 -3.79
CA ASP A 45 5.78 -8.81 -3.67
C ASP A 45 6.57 -9.21 -4.90
N CYS A 46 7.45 -10.19 -4.74
CA CYS A 46 8.11 -10.81 -5.88
C CYS A 46 8.49 -12.25 -5.55
N SER A 47 8.53 -13.06 -6.61
CA SER A 47 9.01 -14.43 -6.57
C SER A 47 10.27 -14.51 -7.42
N PHE A 48 11.31 -15.09 -6.86
CA PHE A 48 12.60 -15.25 -7.56
C PHE A 48 12.67 -16.60 -8.24
N GLU A 49 13.55 -16.73 -9.22
CA GLU A 49 13.73 -17.96 -10.00
C GLU A 49 14.16 -19.15 -9.15
N ASP A 50 14.86 -18.90 -8.04
CA ASP A 50 15.30 -19.94 -7.11
C ASP A 50 14.18 -20.47 -6.19
N GLY A 51 12.96 -19.92 -6.30
CA GLY A 51 11.81 -20.26 -5.48
C GLY A 51 11.67 -19.44 -4.20
N SER A 52 12.60 -18.51 -3.93
CA SER A 52 12.44 -17.57 -2.82
C SER A 52 11.40 -16.51 -3.12
N THR A 53 10.83 -15.92 -2.08
CA THR A 53 9.82 -14.87 -2.19
C THR A 53 10.11 -13.71 -1.26
N LEU A 54 9.70 -12.53 -1.66
CA LEU A 54 9.88 -11.30 -0.89
C LEU A 54 8.56 -10.53 -0.86
N VAL A 55 8.16 -10.09 0.33
CA VAL A 55 7.01 -9.21 0.52
C VAL A 55 7.48 -7.97 1.27
N LEU A 56 7.15 -6.80 0.74
CA LEU A 56 7.42 -5.50 1.36
C LEU A 56 6.11 -4.76 1.59
N GLY A 57 5.98 -4.15 2.75
CA GLY A 57 4.83 -3.30 3.07
C GLY A 57 5.30 -1.97 3.65
N PHE A 58 4.76 -0.88 3.12
CA PHE A 58 4.98 0.48 3.63
C PHE A 58 3.63 1.03 4.06
N ARG A 59 3.54 1.50 5.32
CA ARG A 59 2.31 2.05 5.88
C ARG A 59 2.56 3.40 6.53
N PRO A 60 1.69 4.40 6.30
CA PRO A 60 1.75 5.65 7.07
C PRO A 60 1.30 5.48 8.51
N LYS A 61 0.51 4.44 8.82
CA LYS A 61 0.11 4.07 10.19
C LYS A 61 0.24 2.57 10.40
N SER A 62 0.70 2.15 11.57
CA SER A 62 0.63 0.76 12.00
C SER A 62 -0.82 0.38 12.33
N LEU A 63 -1.13 -0.92 12.31
CA LEU A 63 -2.49 -1.41 12.54
C LEU A 63 -3.00 -1.07 13.95
N ASP A 64 -2.13 -1.11 14.95
CA ASP A 64 -2.47 -0.77 16.33
C ASP A 64 -2.55 0.74 16.58
N HIS A 65 -2.20 1.56 15.58
CA HIS A 65 -2.21 3.02 15.65
C HIS A 65 -3.29 3.66 14.76
N LEU A 66 -4.13 2.86 14.11
CA LEU A 66 -5.11 3.36 13.13
C LEU A 66 -6.09 4.38 13.70
N MET A 67 -6.47 4.25 14.95
CA MET A 67 -7.44 5.14 15.58
C MET A 67 -6.84 6.46 16.07
N GLN A 68 -5.52 6.61 15.98
CA GLN A 68 -4.86 7.87 16.32
C GLN A 68 -4.92 8.85 15.15
N PRO A 69 -4.94 10.17 15.41
CA PRO A 69 -5.10 11.18 14.35
C PRO A 69 -3.82 11.54 13.62
N GLU A 70 -2.72 10.87 13.89
CA GLU A 70 -1.40 11.19 13.32
C GLU A 70 -0.76 9.96 12.69
N ASP A 71 0.19 10.18 11.78
CA ASP A 71 0.93 9.11 11.14
C ASP A 71 1.90 8.43 12.12
N ASN A 72 2.09 7.15 11.90
CA ASN A 72 3.05 6.32 12.61
C ASN A 72 3.69 5.36 11.58
N PRO A 73 4.58 5.89 10.70
CA PRO A 73 5.08 5.17 9.55
C PRO A 73 5.88 3.93 9.91
N ASN A 74 5.73 2.90 9.10
CA ASN A 74 6.49 1.67 9.29
C ASN A 74 6.77 0.96 7.98
N VAL A 75 7.78 0.10 8.00
CA VAL A 75 8.17 -0.78 6.90
C VAL A 75 8.22 -2.21 7.43
N ALA A 76 7.64 -3.13 6.69
CA ALA A 76 7.71 -4.56 6.99
C ALA A 76 8.33 -5.31 5.81
N ILE A 77 9.24 -6.24 6.12
CA ILE A 77 9.89 -7.10 5.14
C ILE A 77 9.65 -8.55 5.56
N ASN A 78 9.19 -9.36 4.63
CA ASN A 78 9.04 -10.79 4.82
C ASN A 78 9.74 -11.51 3.67
N TYR A 79 10.78 -12.25 3.98
CA TYR A 79 11.55 -13.00 3.01
C TYR A 79 11.49 -14.49 3.35
N THR A 80 11.17 -15.31 2.36
CA THR A 80 11.21 -16.76 2.49
C THR A 80 12.22 -17.31 1.50
N ASN A 81 13.24 -18.01 1.98
CA ASN A 81 14.26 -18.58 1.11
C ASN A 81 13.72 -19.81 0.36
N LYS A 82 14.51 -20.32 -0.59
CA LYS A 82 14.14 -21.47 -1.41
C LYS A 82 13.83 -22.74 -0.62
N ASP A 83 14.36 -22.87 0.60
CA ASP A 83 14.18 -24.02 1.46
C ASP A 83 13.02 -23.85 2.45
N GLY A 84 12.30 -22.74 2.36
CA GLY A 84 11.13 -22.45 3.18
C GLY A 84 11.42 -21.73 4.50
N ALA A 85 12.68 -21.40 4.79
CA ALA A 85 13.01 -20.62 5.97
C ALA A 85 12.59 -19.15 5.78
N THR A 86 11.89 -18.60 6.75
CA THR A 86 11.37 -17.23 6.72
C THR A 86 12.21 -16.30 7.57
N PHE A 87 12.38 -15.09 7.04
CA PHE A 87 12.98 -13.96 7.73
C PHE A 87 11.99 -12.81 7.73
N PHE A 88 11.72 -12.25 8.91
CA PHE A 88 10.80 -11.13 9.06
C PHE A 88 11.49 -10.00 9.82
N ASP A 89 11.37 -8.77 9.28
CA ASP A 89 11.80 -7.56 9.99
C ASP A 89 10.69 -6.51 9.88
N TYR A 90 10.50 -5.78 10.97
CA TYR A 90 9.52 -4.72 11.07
C TYR A 90 10.19 -3.51 11.73
N ARG A 91 10.07 -2.36 11.08
CA ARG A 91 10.74 -1.14 11.55
C ARG A 91 9.79 0.04 11.56
N MET A 92 9.74 0.72 12.71
CA MET A 92 9.08 2.01 12.82
C MET A 92 10.01 3.09 12.27
N CYS A 93 9.44 4.05 11.55
CA CYS A 93 10.17 5.18 10.97
C CYS A 93 9.63 6.48 11.58
N SER A 94 10.45 7.52 11.59
CA SER A 94 9.95 8.85 11.95
C SER A 94 9.17 9.45 10.79
N ILE A 95 8.30 10.42 11.09
CA ILE A 95 7.54 11.13 10.05
C ILE A 95 8.51 11.87 9.10
N GLU A 96 9.62 12.39 9.64
CA GLU A 96 10.63 13.11 8.87
C GLU A 96 11.39 12.23 7.89
N GLU A 97 11.55 10.94 8.21
CA GLU A 97 12.20 9.95 7.36
C GLU A 97 11.28 9.39 6.28
N SER A 98 10.00 9.68 6.36
CA SER A 98 8.96 9.11 5.50
C SER A 98 8.39 10.15 4.56
N GLY A 99 8.00 9.71 3.37
CA GLY A 99 7.34 10.58 2.40
C GLY A 99 6.16 9.87 1.75
N PHE A 100 4.95 10.21 2.17
CA PHE A 100 3.72 9.71 1.56
C PHE A 100 3.01 10.89 0.90
N SER A 101 3.08 10.96 -0.41
CA SER A 101 2.48 12.04 -1.17
C SER A 101 1.33 11.54 -2.04
N LYS A 102 0.63 12.47 -2.68
CA LYS A 102 -0.41 12.11 -3.65
C LYS A 102 0.14 11.49 -4.94
N LYS A 103 1.46 11.40 -5.08
CA LYS A 103 2.12 10.83 -6.27
C LYS A 103 2.90 9.56 -5.97
N SER A 104 3.41 9.40 -4.75
CA SER A 104 4.28 8.27 -4.44
C SER A 104 4.42 8.05 -2.94
N ALA A 105 4.91 6.85 -2.57
CA ALA A 105 5.43 6.55 -1.25
C ALA A 105 6.95 6.43 -1.31
N ILE A 106 7.63 6.98 -0.32
CA ILE A 106 9.10 6.94 -0.21
C ILE A 106 9.51 6.48 1.19
#